data_e67b2c63990b5f70314b8b1d013ad5bd
#
_entry.id   e67b2c63990b5f70314b8b1d013ad5bd
#
_cell.length_a   1.000
_cell.length_b   1.000
_cell.length_c   1.000
_cell.angle_alpha   90.00
_cell.angle_beta   90.00
_cell.angle_gamma   90.00
#
_symmetry.space_group_name_H-M   'P 1'
#
loop_
_entity.id
_entity.type
_entity.pdbx_description
1 polymer ?
#
loop_
_entity_poly.entity_id
_entity_poly.type
_entity_poly.pdbx_seq_one_letter_code
_entity_poly.pdbx_strand_id
1 'polypeptide(L)'
;MLKGKSVIELTDVHTGKKEHYEDTNLVTEAAMDILNCNIKGMLYNNTTFNGTSGDDWMLPLKKNIMGGILLYQNALEERADNIYAPLNNPLIGYASDDANNTEDIRGGSRNLTESKEVDGGYRFVWDFATSQANGTISAICLSNTLAGKGTQYAGNYMVRIGT
;
A
#
# COMPACT_ATOMS: atom_id res chain seq x y z
N MET A 1 -12.28 -15.93 4.95
CA MET A 1 -11.65 -15.41 3.72
C MET A 1 -11.38 -13.93 3.91
N LEU A 2 -10.16 -13.46 3.67
CA LEU A 2 -9.81 -12.04 3.74
C LEU A 2 -10.55 -11.29 2.63
N LYS A 3 -11.13 -10.13 2.95
CA LYS A 3 -11.77 -9.23 2.01
C LYS A 3 -11.22 -7.83 2.22
N GLY A 4 -11.09 -7.08 1.15
CA GLY A 4 -10.66 -5.69 1.18
C GLY A 4 -11.70 -4.78 0.53
N LYS A 5 -11.73 -3.54 0.97
CA LYS A 5 -12.51 -2.45 0.38
C LYS A 5 -11.64 -1.21 0.36
N SER A 6 -11.57 -0.55 -0.78
CA SER A 6 -10.94 0.76 -0.91
C SER A 6 -11.99 1.86 -0.96
N VAL A 7 -11.66 2.96 -0.32
CA VAL A 7 -12.46 4.19 -0.35
C VAL A 7 -11.53 5.35 -0.63
N ILE A 8 -11.89 6.16 -1.63
CA ILE A 8 -11.19 7.42 -1.93
C ILE A 8 -12.16 8.57 -1.70
N GLU A 9 -11.78 9.51 -0.88
CA GLU A 9 -12.45 10.79 -0.74
C GLU A 9 -11.57 11.91 -1.30
N LEU A 10 -12.08 12.63 -2.29
CA LEU A 10 -11.43 13.80 -2.86
C LEU A 10 -12.20 15.04 -2.41
N THR A 11 -11.48 16.04 -1.95
CA THR A 11 -12.08 17.33 -1.58
C THR A 11 -11.49 18.43 -2.43
N ASP A 12 -12.33 19.08 -3.22
CA ASP A 12 -11.94 20.29 -3.96
C ASP A 12 -11.71 21.44 -2.96
N VAL A 13 -10.50 21.96 -2.92
CA VAL A 13 -10.10 22.99 -1.93
C VAL A 13 -10.72 24.35 -2.16
N HIS A 14 -11.18 24.64 -3.38
CA HIS A 14 -11.80 25.93 -3.71
C HIS A 14 -13.30 25.94 -3.45
N THR A 15 -13.95 24.82 -3.71
CA THR A 15 -15.42 24.71 -3.61
C THR A 15 -15.88 23.95 -2.37
N GLY A 16 -14.99 23.18 -1.73
CA GLY A 16 -15.33 22.25 -0.65
C GLY A 16 -16.15 21.05 -1.13
N LYS A 17 -16.35 20.87 -2.44
CA LYS A 17 -17.06 19.74 -3.01
C LYS A 17 -16.29 18.45 -2.69
N LYS A 18 -17.02 17.45 -2.23
CA LYS A 18 -16.47 16.13 -1.96
C LYS A 18 -16.92 15.13 -3.03
N GLU A 19 -16.00 14.31 -3.46
CA GLU A 19 -16.27 13.16 -4.32
C GLU A 19 -15.85 11.90 -3.58
N HIS A 20 -16.64 10.85 -3.70
CA HIS A 20 -16.46 9.60 -2.98
C HIS A 20 -16.48 8.43 -3.96
N TYR A 21 -15.47 7.59 -3.90
CA TYR A 21 -15.32 6.40 -4.72
C TYR A 21 -15.10 5.20 -3.83
N GLU A 22 -15.80 4.12 -4.11
CA GLU A 22 -15.66 2.85 -3.38
C GLU A 22 -15.45 1.70 -4.35
N ASP A 23 -14.57 0.77 -3.98
CA ASP A 23 -14.37 -0.46 -4.73
C ASP A 23 -13.99 -1.61 -3.78
N THR A 24 -14.23 -2.84 -4.25
CA THR A 24 -13.83 -4.06 -3.55
C THR A 24 -12.46 -4.48 -4.05
N ASN A 25 -11.52 -4.64 -3.12
CA ASN A 25 -10.14 -4.97 -3.49
C ASN A 25 -9.98 -6.45 -3.83
N LEU A 26 -9.25 -6.71 -4.89
CA LEU A 26 -8.65 -8.01 -5.11
C LEU A 26 -7.59 -8.26 -4.03
N VAL A 27 -7.70 -9.39 -3.34
CA VAL A 27 -6.66 -9.88 -2.42
C VAL A 27 -5.75 -10.81 -3.19
N THR A 28 -4.44 -10.50 -3.23
CA THR A 28 -3.46 -11.30 -3.97
C THR A 28 -3.08 -12.58 -3.23
N GLU A 29 -2.49 -13.53 -3.95
CA GLU A 29 -1.93 -14.75 -3.35
C GLU A 29 -0.84 -14.43 -2.32
N ALA A 30 -0.07 -13.37 -2.55
CA ALA A 30 0.96 -12.94 -1.62
C ALA A 30 0.43 -12.62 -0.22
N ALA A 31 -0.75 -12.01 -0.12
CA ALA A 31 -1.39 -11.75 1.17
C ALA A 31 -1.66 -13.05 1.92
N MET A 32 -2.15 -14.07 1.22
CA MET A 32 -2.44 -15.38 1.82
C MET A 32 -1.16 -16.13 2.18
N ASP A 33 -0.13 -16.04 1.35
CA ASP A 33 1.19 -16.64 1.64
C ASP A 33 1.80 -16.07 2.92
N ILE A 34 1.72 -14.74 3.10
CA ILE A 34 2.23 -14.07 4.31
C ILE A 34 1.39 -14.47 5.54
N LEU A 35 0.07 -14.42 5.43
CA LEU A 35 -0.83 -14.74 6.54
C LEU A 35 -0.75 -16.20 6.99
N ASN A 36 -0.54 -17.11 6.05
CA ASN A 36 -0.40 -18.54 6.33
C ASN A 36 1.02 -18.92 6.77
N CYS A 37 1.93 -17.95 6.83
CA CYS A 37 3.34 -18.18 7.20
C CYS A 37 4.00 -19.31 6.39
N ASN A 38 3.66 -19.42 5.12
CA ASN A 38 4.28 -20.42 4.26
C ASN A 38 5.67 -19.96 3.78
N ILE A 39 6.45 -20.88 3.20
CA ILE A 39 7.82 -20.59 2.76
C ILE A 39 7.86 -19.46 1.74
N LYS A 40 6.90 -19.38 0.83
CA LYS A 40 6.80 -18.28 -0.13
C LYS A 40 6.61 -16.93 0.57
N GLY A 41 5.67 -16.86 1.52
CA GLY A 41 5.41 -15.63 2.28
C GLY A 41 6.62 -15.20 3.12
N MET A 42 7.42 -16.13 3.59
CA MET A 42 8.65 -15.84 4.32
C MET A 42 9.75 -15.27 3.42
N LEU A 43 9.75 -15.58 2.13
CA LEU A 43 10.75 -15.11 1.17
C LEU A 43 10.40 -13.75 0.55
N TYR A 44 9.17 -13.32 0.63
CA TYR A 44 8.80 -12.01 0.11
C TYR A 44 9.56 -10.92 0.84
N ASN A 45 10.15 -10.05 0.07
CA ASN A 45 10.76 -8.84 0.57
C ASN A 45 12.08 -8.98 1.34
N ASN A 46 12.80 -10.05 1.15
CA ASN A 46 14.07 -10.27 1.82
C ASN A 46 15.20 -9.35 1.37
N THR A 47 15.07 -8.74 0.22
CA THR A 47 16.16 -8.01 -0.41
C THR A 47 16.13 -6.52 -0.14
N THR A 48 15.10 -6.01 0.49
CA THR A 48 14.83 -4.58 0.53
C THR A 48 15.38 -3.85 1.73
N PHE A 49 15.65 -4.53 2.80
CA PHE A 49 16.27 -3.90 3.94
C PHE A 49 17.76 -4.13 3.89
N ASN A 50 18.47 -3.11 3.46
CA ASN A 50 19.92 -2.95 3.51
C ASN A 50 20.57 -3.69 4.66
N GLY A 51 20.74 -4.97 4.55
CA GLY A 51 21.75 -5.80 5.19
C GLY A 51 22.04 -5.64 6.67
N THR A 52 21.18 -4.99 7.45
CA THR A 52 21.51 -4.63 8.81
C THR A 52 20.83 -5.42 9.89
N SER A 53 19.91 -6.31 9.60
CA SER A 53 19.47 -7.25 10.61
C SER A 53 19.00 -8.56 9.99
N GLY A 54 19.66 -9.63 10.36
CA GLY A 54 19.26 -11.00 10.05
C GLY A 54 17.90 -11.40 10.65
N ASP A 55 17.24 -10.48 11.33
CA ASP A 55 15.97 -10.70 12.01
C ASP A 55 14.76 -10.58 11.07
N ASP A 56 14.93 -9.94 9.92
CA ASP A 56 13.81 -9.65 9.01
C ASP A 56 13.34 -10.87 8.20
N TRP A 57 14.13 -11.91 8.14
CA TRP A 57 13.78 -13.08 7.35
C TRP A 57 13.05 -14.15 8.13
N MET A 58 13.13 -14.12 9.43
CA MET A 58 12.73 -15.28 10.23
C MET A 58 11.30 -15.23 10.72
N LEU A 59 10.60 -14.10 10.59
CA LEU A 59 9.31 -13.96 11.23
C LEU A 59 8.29 -13.23 10.34
N PRO A 60 7.50 -13.95 9.57
CA PRO A 60 6.32 -13.36 8.90
C PRO A 60 5.38 -12.67 9.90
N LEU A 61 5.44 -13.04 11.17
CA LEU A 61 4.68 -12.43 12.26
C LEU A 61 5.20 -11.04 12.70
N LYS A 62 6.44 -10.70 12.40
CA LYS A 62 7.00 -9.36 12.66
C LYS A 62 6.82 -8.40 11.51
N LYS A 63 6.49 -8.90 10.32
CA LYS A 63 6.29 -8.03 9.17
C LYS A 63 4.88 -7.50 9.19
N ASN A 64 4.80 -6.19 9.12
CA ASN A 64 3.55 -5.54 8.87
C ASN A 64 3.06 -6.03 7.50
N ILE A 65 1.96 -6.77 7.47
CA ILE A 65 1.35 -7.19 6.20
C ILE A 65 0.93 -5.98 5.37
N MET A 66 0.74 -4.86 6.04
CA MET A 66 0.34 -3.60 5.44
C MET A 66 1.46 -2.58 5.60
N GLY A 67 2.37 -2.54 4.66
CA GLY A 67 3.50 -1.60 4.66
C GLY A 67 3.19 -0.23 4.10
N GLY A 68 2.09 -0.08 3.35
CA GLY A 68 1.68 1.19 2.79
C GLY A 68 0.80 1.08 1.55
N ILE A 69 0.55 2.22 0.95
CA ILE A 69 -0.31 2.39 -0.22
C ILE A 69 0.47 3.01 -1.39
N LEU A 70 0.17 2.58 -2.59
CA LEU A 70 0.69 3.11 -3.84
C LEU A 70 -0.47 3.50 -4.74
N LEU A 71 -0.42 4.70 -5.31
CA LEU A 71 -1.42 5.25 -6.21
C LEU A 71 -0.83 5.34 -7.61
N TYR A 72 -1.43 4.66 -8.58
CA TYR A 72 -0.94 4.58 -9.96
C TYR A 72 -1.79 5.34 -10.94
N GLN A 73 -1.13 5.91 -11.95
CA GLN A 73 -1.78 6.62 -13.05
C GLN A 73 -2.56 5.70 -13.97
N ASN A 74 -2.05 4.50 -14.21
CA ASN A 74 -2.71 3.53 -15.10
C ASN A 74 -3.30 2.38 -14.28
N ALA A 75 -4.35 1.77 -14.81
CA ALA A 75 -4.97 0.59 -14.21
C ALA A 75 -3.95 -0.54 -14.01
N LEU A 76 -4.15 -1.34 -12.99
CA LEU A 76 -3.40 -2.55 -12.73
C LEU A 76 -4.19 -3.75 -13.21
N GLU A 77 -3.48 -4.77 -13.68
CA GLU A 77 -4.10 -6.05 -13.98
C GLU A 77 -4.55 -6.72 -12.68
N GLU A 78 -5.85 -6.98 -12.57
CA GLU A 78 -6.48 -7.59 -11.40
C GLU A 78 -6.43 -9.12 -11.50
N ARG A 79 -5.26 -9.67 -11.19
CA ARG A 79 -5.04 -11.11 -11.09
C ARG A 79 -4.45 -11.45 -9.74
N ALA A 80 -4.97 -12.49 -9.11
CA ALA A 80 -4.50 -12.91 -7.77
C ALA A 80 -3.03 -13.35 -7.76
N ASP A 81 -2.55 -13.90 -8.86
CA ASP A 81 -1.16 -14.36 -9.04
C ASP A 81 -0.19 -13.24 -9.46
N ASN A 82 -0.71 -12.05 -9.82
CA ASN A 82 0.12 -10.88 -10.10
C ASN A 82 0.54 -10.17 -8.80
N ILE A 83 1.52 -10.74 -8.16
CA ILE A 83 1.90 -10.42 -6.77
C ILE A 83 2.96 -9.33 -6.62
N TYR A 84 3.47 -8.78 -7.71
CA TYR A 84 4.49 -7.72 -7.65
C TYR A 84 3.95 -6.38 -8.11
N ALA A 85 4.43 -5.30 -7.47
CA ALA A 85 4.16 -3.95 -7.93
C ALA A 85 4.78 -3.72 -9.31
N PRO A 86 4.10 -3.03 -10.24
CA PRO A 86 4.59 -2.86 -11.61
C PRO A 86 5.82 -1.95 -11.67
N LEU A 87 6.76 -2.28 -12.56
CA LEU A 87 7.97 -1.47 -12.80
C LEU A 87 7.71 -0.21 -13.62
N ASN A 88 6.73 -0.25 -14.53
CA ASN A 88 6.56 0.75 -15.58
C ASN A 88 5.22 1.50 -15.50
N ASN A 89 4.57 1.51 -14.35
CA ASN A 89 3.35 2.28 -14.15
C ASN A 89 3.70 3.56 -13.38
N PRO A 90 3.40 4.76 -13.91
CA PRO A 90 3.70 6.00 -13.23
C PRO A 90 3.04 6.07 -11.84
N LEU A 91 3.85 6.36 -10.83
CA LEU A 91 3.41 6.51 -9.46
C LEU A 91 2.95 7.95 -9.22
N ILE A 92 1.68 8.13 -8.90
CA ILE A 92 1.08 9.43 -8.58
C ILE A 92 1.36 9.78 -7.12
N GLY A 93 1.19 8.81 -6.25
CA GLY A 93 1.38 9.00 -4.81
C GLY A 93 1.73 7.73 -4.09
N TYR A 94 2.26 7.89 -2.90
CA TYR A 94 2.57 6.80 -1.99
C TYR A 94 2.44 7.25 -0.54
N ALA A 95 2.15 6.34 0.36
CA ALA A 95 2.29 6.58 1.80
C ALA A 95 2.68 5.28 2.50
N SER A 96 3.54 5.39 3.51
CA SER A 96 3.94 4.25 4.33
C SER A 96 2.91 3.95 5.42
N ASP A 97 3.19 2.96 6.24
CA ASP A 97 2.38 2.63 7.42
C ASP A 97 2.69 3.53 8.64
N ASP A 98 3.68 4.39 8.55
CA ASP A 98 4.00 5.37 9.56
C ASP A 98 3.32 6.73 9.29
N ALA A 99 3.24 7.58 10.31
CA ALA A 99 2.64 8.90 10.24
C ALA A 99 3.62 9.99 9.78
N ASN A 100 4.78 9.61 9.26
CA ASN A 100 5.78 10.58 8.85
C ASN A 100 5.34 11.29 7.56
N ASN A 101 5.08 12.55 7.67
CA ASN A 101 4.85 13.40 6.51
C ASN A 101 6.17 13.59 5.76
N THR A 102 6.13 13.46 4.45
CA THR A 102 7.26 13.74 3.58
C THR A 102 7.04 15.05 2.83
N GLU A 103 8.11 15.78 2.53
CA GLU A 103 8.06 16.95 1.66
C GLU A 103 7.93 16.57 0.17
N ASP A 104 7.98 15.28 -0.14
CA ASP A 104 7.79 14.79 -1.51
C ASP A 104 6.35 15.06 -1.97
N ILE A 105 6.22 15.66 -3.13
CA ILE A 105 4.92 15.96 -3.76
C ILE A 105 4.05 14.73 -4.04
N ARG A 106 4.61 13.53 -3.94
CA ARG A 106 3.89 12.25 -4.04
C ARG A 106 3.64 11.61 -2.69
N GLY A 107 4.29 12.10 -1.63
CA GLY A 107 4.24 11.46 -0.32
C GLY A 107 2.99 11.86 0.47
N GLY A 108 2.26 10.88 0.97
CA GLY A 108 1.21 11.06 1.98
C GLY A 108 1.65 10.55 3.34
N SER A 109 0.77 10.61 4.31
CA SER A 109 1.01 10.11 5.66
C SER A 109 -0.15 9.26 6.17
N ARG A 110 0.15 8.31 7.04
CA ARG A 110 -0.89 7.53 7.70
C ARG A 110 -1.61 8.37 8.74
N ASN A 111 -2.93 8.39 8.70
CA ASN A 111 -3.77 8.98 9.71
C ASN A 111 -3.98 7.97 10.86
N LEU A 112 -3.21 8.15 11.93
CA LEU A 112 -3.26 7.24 13.09
C LEU A 112 -4.57 7.37 13.89
N THR A 113 -5.23 8.51 13.82
CA THR A 113 -6.48 8.75 14.55
C THR A 113 -7.65 8.01 13.92
N GLU A 114 -7.69 7.98 12.59
CA GLU A 114 -8.77 7.34 11.85
C GLU A 114 -8.49 5.89 11.49
N SER A 115 -7.20 5.47 11.52
CA SER A 115 -6.80 4.09 11.36
C SER A 115 -7.08 3.30 12.64
N LYS A 116 -8.06 2.40 12.62
CA LYS A 116 -8.55 1.70 13.81
C LYS A 116 -9.25 0.40 13.50
N GLU A 117 -9.44 -0.41 14.53
CA GLU A 117 -10.32 -1.57 14.47
C GLU A 117 -11.75 -1.16 14.12
N VAL A 118 -12.38 -1.96 13.28
CA VAL A 118 -13.80 -1.89 12.92
C VAL A 118 -14.41 -3.28 13.06
N ASP A 119 -15.74 -3.37 13.00
CA ASP A 119 -16.39 -4.67 13.09
C ASP A 119 -15.87 -5.63 12.01
N GLY A 120 -15.29 -6.73 12.48
CA GLY A 120 -14.73 -7.77 11.63
C GLY A 120 -13.41 -7.45 10.92
N GLY A 121 -12.72 -6.36 11.28
CA GLY A 121 -11.48 -6.01 10.59
C GLY A 121 -10.74 -4.78 11.10
N TYR A 122 -9.95 -4.18 10.23
CA TYR A 122 -9.19 -2.97 10.51
C TYR A 122 -9.31 -1.98 9.36
N ARG A 123 -9.53 -0.70 9.66
CA ARG A 123 -9.53 0.40 8.71
C ARG A 123 -8.18 1.10 8.73
N PHE A 124 -7.52 1.17 7.58
CA PHE A 124 -6.33 1.98 7.36
C PHE A 124 -6.71 3.26 6.63
N VAL A 125 -6.20 4.39 7.07
CA VAL A 125 -6.44 5.70 6.46
C VAL A 125 -5.11 6.39 6.18
N TRP A 126 -4.99 6.94 5.00
CA TRP A 126 -3.86 7.77 4.57
C TRP A 126 -4.38 9.08 4.03
N ASP A 127 -3.71 10.16 4.42
CA ASP A 127 -4.01 11.50 3.98
C ASP A 127 -2.93 12.02 3.03
N PHE A 128 -3.38 12.72 2.01
CA PHE A 128 -2.53 13.44 1.08
C PHE A 128 -2.91 14.91 1.11
N ALA A 129 -1.93 15.80 1.34
CA ALA A 129 -2.15 17.23 1.31
C ALA A 129 -2.52 17.71 -0.10
N THR A 130 -3.06 18.91 -0.21
CA THR A 130 -3.50 19.49 -1.48
C THR A 130 -2.40 19.62 -2.54
N SER A 131 -1.15 19.67 -2.11
CA SER A 131 0.04 19.68 -2.98
C SER A 131 0.59 18.31 -3.32
N GLN A 132 -0.01 17.24 -2.77
CA GLN A 132 0.51 15.87 -2.87
C GLN A 132 -0.40 14.99 -3.73
N ALA A 133 0.17 13.98 -4.36
CA ALA A 133 -0.53 12.99 -5.17
C ALA A 133 -1.48 13.56 -6.23
N ASN A 134 -1.11 14.70 -6.80
CA ASN A 134 -1.92 15.35 -7.83
C ASN A 134 -1.80 14.62 -9.17
N GLY A 135 -2.92 14.18 -9.71
CA GLY A 135 -3.00 13.47 -10.97
C GLY A 135 -4.24 12.59 -11.07
N THR A 136 -4.34 11.85 -12.15
CA THR A 136 -5.38 10.83 -12.32
C THR A 136 -4.97 9.56 -11.60
N ILE A 137 -5.78 9.10 -10.68
CA ILE A 137 -5.57 7.84 -9.96
C ILE A 137 -6.47 6.80 -10.62
N SER A 138 -5.86 5.79 -11.24
CA SER A 138 -6.59 4.70 -11.91
C SER A 138 -6.45 3.35 -11.19
N ALA A 139 -5.50 3.24 -10.25
CA ALA A 139 -5.39 2.05 -9.42
C ALA A 139 -4.73 2.36 -8.08
N ILE A 140 -5.11 1.58 -7.09
CA ILE A 140 -4.53 1.56 -5.75
C ILE A 140 -3.88 0.19 -5.53
N CYS A 141 -2.71 0.18 -4.93
CA CYS A 141 -2.04 -1.05 -4.53
C CYS A 141 -1.65 -0.96 -3.06
N LEU A 142 -2.01 -1.97 -2.29
CA LEU A 142 -1.48 -2.17 -0.95
C LEU A 142 -0.19 -2.98 -1.04
N SER A 143 0.82 -2.55 -0.31
CA SER A 143 2.15 -3.15 -0.31
C SER A 143 2.51 -3.69 1.08
N ASN A 144 3.33 -4.72 1.12
CA ASN A 144 3.89 -5.27 2.36
C ASN A 144 5.16 -4.54 2.83
N THR A 145 5.67 -3.59 2.05
CA THR A 145 6.84 -2.79 2.39
C THR A 145 6.47 -1.36 2.71
N LEU A 146 7.39 -0.65 3.36
CA LEU A 146 7.23 0.77 3.64
C LEU A 146 7.26 1.57 2.33
N ALA A 147 6.10 1.88 1.82
CA ALA A 147 5.96 2.68 0.61
C ALA A 147 6.59 4.05 0.83
N GLY A 148 7.44 4.47 -0.08
CA GLY A 148 8.09 5.77 -0.01
C GLY A 148 9.40 5.84 0.77
N LYS A 149 9.85 4.79 1.38
CA LYS A 149 11.20 4.71 1.93
C LYS A 149 12.17 4.12 0.92
N GLY A 150 13.07 4.96 0.41
CA GLY A 150 14.04 4.58 -0.62
C GLY A 150 13.48 4.63 -2.03
N THR A 151 14.20 4.06 -2.98
CA THR A 151 13.89 4.12 -4.43
C THR A 151 13.10 2.90 -4.91
N GLN A 152 12.57 2.09 -4.02
CA GLN A 152 12.02 0.78 -4.35
C GLN A 152 10.49 0.80 -4.27
N TYR A 153 9.87 1.24 -5.35
CA TYR A 153 8.41 1.32 -5.45
C TYR A 153 7.79 0.24 -6.34
N ALA A 154 8.59 -0.69 -6.84
CA ALA A 154 8.11 -1.62 -7.86
C ALA A 154 8.94 -2.91 -7.95
N GLY A 155 8.47 -3.86 -8.71
CA GLY A 155 9.10 -5.16 -8.95
C GLY A 155 9.08 -6.07 -7.73
N ASN A 156 10.03 -6.98 -7.66
CA ASN A 156 10.12 -7.98 -6.57
C ASN A 156 10.46 -7.37 -5.20
N TYR A 157 10.71 -6.09 -5.12
CA TYR A 157 10.93 -5.41 -3.85
C TYR A 157 9.63 -5.05 -3.13
N MET A 158 8.53 -4.98 -3.86
CA MET A 158 7.23 -4.63 -3.30
C MET A 158 6.20 -5.67 -3.72
N VAL A 159 5.69 -6.38 -2.75
CA VAL A 159 4.65 -7.39 -2.97
C VAL A 159 3.29 -6.74 -2.81
N ARG A 160 2.43 -6.92 -3.80
CA ARG A 160 1.04 -6.48 -3.76
C ARG A 160 0.26 -7.36 -2.81
N ILE A 161 -0.38 -6.74 -1.84
CA ILE A 161 -1.29 -7.42 -0.91
C ILE A 161 -2.72 -7.38 -1.45
N GLY A 162 -3.07 -6.28 -2.10
CA GLY A 162 -4.38 -6.10 -2.72
C GLY A 162 -4.37 -4.96 -3.74
N THR A 163 -5.37 -4.92 -4.55
CA THR A 163 -5.59 -3.88 -5.57
C THR A 163 -7.06 -3.53 -5.59
#